data_b7359f2b84a712c09372d79f48638bd2
#
_entry.id   b7359f2b84a712c09372d79f48638bd2
#
_cell.length_a   1.000
_cell.length_b   1.000
_cell.length_c   1.000
_cell.angle_alpha   90.00
_cell.angle_beta   90.00
_cell.angle_gamma   90.00
#
_symmetry.space_group_name_H-M   'P 1'
#
loop_
_entity.id
_entity.type
_entity.pdbx_description
1 polymer ?
#
loop_
_entity_poly.entity_id
_entity_poly.type
_entity_poly.pdbx_seq_one_letter_code
_entity_poly.pdbx_strand_id
1 'polypeptide(L)'
;MEKRIEQAAERLAQAVRFPTVSHFSLDEMDLDVFSSFLSFLEKTYPLLHQKLERTLINGYSPVYRWPGKDSSRQPILFLAHYDVVPALEEGWTHEGPFSGVIADGRVWGRGSIDDKSSVIGLMETFELLLEEGFQPPRDLWLALGFDEEVNGRHGAQKIVSWFEEKGICFECVLDEGGAVSDGSMIGIKEPVAVIGLAEKASASYEFVFTGEEGHSSTPPAHTSRGYMAEFIYKAERHPMPARLTETVEKMLKSIAPYMPGIQGWILKKPRFFFPLLKGILLKNKQTAALLRSTFAFTMSSSGSAPNVLPKEAVCTANLRVLQGETTADVLQHLEKTTGVPCQV
;
A
#
# COMPACT_ATOMS: atom_id res chain seq x y z
N MET A 1 -23.58 9.28 19.91
CA MET A 1 -22.75 8.87 18.75
C MET A 1 -22.21 10.09 18.00
N GLU A 2 -22.99 11.05 17.54
CA GLU A 2 -22.52 12.26 16.81
C GLU A 2 -21.40 13.00 17.54
N LYS A 3 -21.59 13.38 18.80
CA LYS A 3 -20.55 14.07 19.59
C LYS A 3 -19.21 13.32 19.64
N ARG A 4 -19.25 11.99 19.62
CA ARG A 4 -18.02 11.17 19.64
C ARG A 4 -17.31 11.19 18.28
N ILE A 5 -18.08 11.19 17.20
CA ILE A 5 -17.53 11.34 15.84
C ILE A 5 -16.86 12.70 15.68
N GLU A 6 -17.49 13.78 16.18
CA GLU A 6 -16.88 15.12 16.19
C GLU A 6 -15.56 15.14 16.98
N GLN A 7 -15.55 14.54 18.17
CA GLN A 7 -14.33 14.43 18.96
C GLN A 7 -13.23 13.60 18.28
N ALA A 8 -13.59 12.50 17.63
CA ALA A 8 -12.64 11.72 16.84
C ALA A 8 -12.05 12.52 15.67
N ALA A 9 -12.88 13.31 14.97
CA ALA A 9 -12.42 14.21 13.92
C ALA A 9 -11.47 15.31 14.45
N GLU A 10 -11.77 15.88 15.64
CA GLU A 10 -10.87 16.83 16.31
C GLU A 10 -9.53 16.19 16.70
N ARG A 11 -9.54 14.95 17.19
CA ARG A 11 -8.32 14.20 17.52
C ARG A 11 -7.51 13.85 16.29
N LEU A 12 -8.18 13.47 15.18
CA LEU A 12 -7.50 13.28 13.89
C LEU A 12 -6.87 14.59 13.39
N ALA A 13 -7.61 15.70 13.51
CA ALA A 13 -7.08 17.02 13.16
C ALA A 13 -5.83 17.39 13.98
N GLN A 14 -5.83 17.07 15.28
CA GLN A 14 -4.65 17.23 16.12
C GLN A 14 -3.51 16.30 15.73
N ALA A 15 -3.81 15.03 15.40
CA ALA A 15 -2.83 14.04 14.95
C ALA A 15 -2.12 14.48 13.67
N VAL A 16 -2.86 15.08 12.71
CA VAL A 16 -2.31 15.60 11.46
C VAL A 16 -1.27 16.70 11.69
N ARG A 17 -1.38 17.47 12.76
CA ARG A 17 -0.44 18.57 13.11
C ARG A 17 0.96 18.10 13.51
N PHE A 18 1.17 16.81 13.70
CA PHE A 18 2.50 16.24 13.90
C PHE A 18 3.08 15.84 12.55
N PRO A 19 4.09 16.53 12.02
CA PRO A 19 4.74 16.20 10.75
C PRO A 19 5.69 15.01 10.92
N THR A 20 5.15 13.83 11.18
CA THR A 20 5.89 12.57 11.33
C THR A 20 6.38 12.04 9.98
N VAL A 21 7.17 12.84 9.28
CA VAL A 21 7.71 12.50 7.95
C VAL A 21 8.79 11.46 8.10
N SER A 22 8.62 10.31 7.44
CA SER A 22 9.62 9.25 7.42
C SER A 22 10.62 9.41 6.27
N HIS A 23 11.84 8.93 6.52
CA HIS A 23 12.94 8.88 5.57
C HIS A 23 13.63 7.51 5.65
N PHE A 24 14.34 7.11 4.59
CA PHE A 24 15.04 5.82 4.57
C PHE A 24 16.13 5.69 5.65
N SER A 25 16.72 6.81 6.06
CA SER A 25 17.68 6.88 7.17
C SER A 25 17.01 7.50 8.40
N LEU A 26 17.18 6.87 9.57
CA LEU A 26 16.68 7.41 10.84
C LEU A 26 17.32 8.77 11.19
N ASP A 27 18.56 9.01 10.75
CA ASP A 27 19.27 10.27 10.99
C ASP A 27 18.65 11.45 10.24
N GLU A 28 17.82 11.19 9.24
CA GLU A 28 17.08 12.20 8.48
C GLU A 28 15.69 12.47 9.04
N MET A 29 15.25 11.70 10.06
CA MET A 29 13.93 11.81 10.67
C MET A 29 13.99 12.70 11.92
N ASP A 30 12.99 13.56 12.08
CA ASP A 30 12.78 14.31 13.34
C ASP A 30 12.09 13.43 14.39
N LEU A 31 12.87 12.58 15.05
CA LEU A 31 12.38 11.61 16.02
C LEU A 31 11.71 12.23 17.26
N ASP A 32 11.95 13.51 17.54
CA ASP A 32 11.26 14.23 18.62
C ASP A 32 9.79 14.46 18.28
N VAL A 33 9.46 14.69 17.03
CA VAL A 33 8.07 14.77 16.54
C VAL A 33 7.36 13.42 16.69
N PHE A 34 8.06 12.32 16.40
CA PHE A 34 7.50 10.97 16.60
C PHE A 34 7.23 10.69 18.09
N SER A 35 8.17 11.03 18.96
CA SER A 35 7.99 10.93 20.43
C SER A 35 6.84 11.79 20.94
N SER A 36 6.70 13.00 20.40
CA SER A 36 5.61 13.92 20.73
C SER A 36 4.26 13.37 20.29
N PHE A 37 4.17 12.73 19.13
CA PHE A 37 2.98 12.04 18.66
C PHE A 37 2.57 10.88 19.58
N LEU A 38 3.51 10.04 20.01
CA LEU A 38 3.23 8.97 20.97
C LEU A 38 2.74 9.53 22.31
N SER A 39 3.31 10.63 22.77
CA SER A 39 2.86 11.34 23.98
C SER A 39 1.46 11.92 23.83
N PHE A 40 1.10 12.39 22.64
CA PHE A 40 -0.27 12.81 22.32
C PHE A 40 -1.25 11.64 22.42
N LEU A 41 -0.92 10.47 21.85
CA LEU A 41 -1.77 9.27 21.94
C LEU A 41 -1.99 8.85 23.39
N GLU A 42 -0.92 8.85 24.22
CA GLU A 42 -0.98 8.47 25.62
C GLU A 42 -1.91 9.38 26.43
N LYS A 43 -1.84 10.69 26.20
CA LYS A 43 -2.72 11.68 26.87
C LYS A 43 -4.17 11.59 26.37
N THR A 44 -4.37 11.24 25.12
CA THR A 44 -5.68 11.24 24.47
C THR A 44 -6.48 9.98 24.79
N TYR A 45 -5.81 8.83 24.98
CA TYR A 45 -6.40 7.51 25.20
C TYR A 45 -5.92 6.88 26.53
N PRO A 46 -6.26 7.47 27.67
CA PRO A 46 -5.70 7.06 28.97
C PRO A 46 -6.11 5.66 29.42
N LEU A 47 -7.34 5.19 29.10
CA LEU A 47 -7.78 3.86 29.51
C LEU A 47 -7.03 2.77 28.75
N LEU A 48 -6.81 2.96 27.44
CA LEU A 48 -6.03 2.05 26.62
C LEU A 48 -4.61 1.91 27.21
N HIS A 49 -3.95 3.01 27.48
CA HIS A 49 -2.59 3.00 28.03
C HIS A 49 -2.49 2.48 29.48
N GLN A 50 -3.57 2.60 30.25
CA GLN A 50 -3.64 2.08 31.61
C GLN A 50 -3.95 0.58 31.68
N LYS A 51 -4.80 0.08 30.77
CA LYS A 51 -5.36 -1.27 30.86
C LYS A 51 -4.73 -2.29 29.95
N LEU A 52 -4.10 -1.87 28.85
CA LEU A 52 -3.45 -2.77 27.92
C LEU A 52 -1.96 -2.92 28.23
N GLU A 53 -1.44 -4.11 27.94
CA GLU A 53 -0.01 -4.36 27.98
C GLU A 53 0.66 -3.64 26.81
N ARG A 54 1.58 -2.71 27.07
CA ARG A 54 2.30 -1.96 26.03
C ARG A 54 3.76 -2.38 25.95
N THR A 55 4.23 -2.71 24.77
CA THR A 55 5.66 -2.88 24.43
C THR A 55 6.02 -1.84 23.38
N LEU A 56 7.12 -1.14 23.57
CA LEU A 56 7.63 -0.17 22.60
C LEU A 56 8.78 -0.81 21.81
N ILE A 57 8.53 -1.15 20.56
CA ILE A 57 9.52 -1.77 19.67
C ILE A 57 10.36 -0.67 19.03
N ASN A 58 11.66 -0.86 19.05
CA ASN A 58 12.66 0.05 18.47
C ASN A 58 12.46 1.53 18.85
N GLY A 59 11.88 1.79 20.03
CA GLY A 59 11.68 3.13 20.59
C GLY A 59 10.46 3.90 20.07
N TYR A 60 9.90 3.53 18.91
CA TYR A 60 8.86 4.31 18.23
C TYR A 60 7.64 3.51 17.79
N SER A 61 7.67 2.19 17.77
CA SER A 61 6.53 1.36 17.39
C SER A 61 5.84 0.77 18.63
N PRO A 62 4.76 1.34 19.13
CA PRO A 62 4.01 0.77 20.24
C PRO A 62 3.20 -0.44 19.76
N VAL A 63 3.28 -1.50 20.54
CA VAL A 63 2.49 -2.72 20.38
C VAL A 63 1.69 -2.91 21.66
N TYR A 64 0.37 -2.97 21.54
CA TYR A 64 -0.56 -3.14 22.66
C TYR A 64 -1.19 -4.53 22.59
N ARG A 65 -1.28 -5.20 23.74
CA ARG A 65 -2.01 -6.45 23.89
C ARG A 65 -3.21 -6.25 24.79
N TRP A 66 -4.37 -6.64 24.33
CA TRP A 66 -5.59 -6.75 25.11
C TRP A 66 -5.88 -8.23 25.34
N PRO A 67 -5.61 -8.75 26.56
CA PRO A 67 -5.86 -10.15 26.89
C PRO A 67 -7.33 -10.52 26.71
N GLY A 68 -7.56 -11.62 25.99
CA GLY A 68 -8.90 -12.17 25.80
C GLY A 68 -9.32 -13.14 26.91
N LYS A 69 -10.60 -13.57 26.86
CA LYS A 69 -11.16 -14.58 27.76
C LYS A 69 -10.55 -15.97 27.55
N ASP A 70 -10.13 -16.27 26.31
CA ASP A 70 -9.57 -17.55 25.91
C ASP A 70 -8.26 -17.35 25.16
N SER A 71 -7.17 -17.49 25.88
CA SER A 71 -5.81 -17.35 25.35
C SER A 71 -5.35 -18.53 24.47
N SER A 72 -6.12 -19.62 24.41
CA SER A 72 -5.82 -20.75 23.54
C SER A 72 -6.21 -20.50 22.08
N ARG A 73 -7.03 -19.49 21.82
CA ARG A 73 -7.42 -19.09 20.48
C ARG A 73 -6.35 -18.22 19.86
N GLN A 74 -6.10 -18.42 18.58
CA GLN A 74 -5.19 -17.55 17.85
C GLN A 74 -5.66 -16.09 17.93
N PRO A 75 -4.75 -15.14 18.23
CA PRO A 75 -5.08 -13.73 18.37
C PRO A 75 -5.38 -13.06 17.04
N ILE A 76 -5.93 -11.84 17.10
CA ILE A 76 -6.11 -10.94 15.97
C ILE A 76 -5.17 -9.75 16.14
N LEU A 77 -4.52 -9.34 15.05
CA LEU A 77 -3.67 -8.15 14.99
C LEU A 77 -4.34 -7.07 14.16
N PHE A 78 -4.36 -5.86 14.69
CA PHE A 78 -4.69 -4.63 14.00
C PHE A 78 -3.40 -3.85 13.77
N LEU A 79 -3.16 -3.44 12.53
CA LEU A 79 -2.02 -2.63 12.12
C LEU A 79 -2.49 -1.25 11.67
N ALA A 80 -1.66 -0.27 11.88
CA ALA A 80 -1.75 1.05 11.29
C ALA A 80 -0.37 1.70 11.35
N HIS A 81 -0.14 2.77 10.60
CA HIS A 81 1.08 3.55 10.71
C HIS A 81 0.81 5.03 10.94
N TYR A 82 1.76 5.72 11.54
CA TYR A 82 1.59 7.13 11.86
C TYR A 82 2.63 8.04 11.21
N ASP A 83 3.58 7.46 10.48
CA ASP A 83 4.45 8.21 9.59
C ASP A 83 3.71 8.63 8.32
N VAL A 84 4.30 9.55 7.60
CA VAL A 84 3.75 10.13 6.38
C VAL A 84 4.85 10.46 5.38
N VAL A 85 4.51 10.45 4.09
CA VAL A 85 5.42 10.95 3.05
C VAL A 85 5.62 12.47 3.16
N PRO A 86 6.74 13.01 2.66
CA PRO A 86 6.95 14.45 2.55
C PRO A 86 5.80 15.15 1.80
N ALA A 87 5.53 16.39 2.16
CA ALA A 87 4.53 17.22 1.49
C ALA A 87 5.08 18.60 1.19
N LEU A 88 4.72 19.14 0.01
CA LEU A 88 5.01 20.52 -0.34
C LEU A 88 4.01 21.44 0.37
N GLU A 89 4.43 22.64 0.73
CA GLU A 89 3.55 23.66 1.33
C GLU A 89 2.53 24.21 0.32
N GLU A 90 2.83 24.12 -0.97
CA GLU A 90 1.99 24.63 -2.04
C GLU A 90 0.96 23.58 -2.52
N GLY A 91 -0.15 24.05 -3.07
CA GLY A 91 -1.16 23.23 -3.74
C GLY A 91 -2.28 22.69 -2.82
N TRP A 92 -2.32 23.08 -1.56
CA TRP A 92 -3.41 22.71 -0.64
C TRP A 92 -4.62 23.62 -0.81
N THR A 93 -5.82 23.04 -0.78
CA THR A 93 -7.10 23.80 -0.89
C THR A 93 -7.36 24.64 0.34
N HIS A 94 -6.99 24.16 1.51
CA HIS A 94 -7.00 24.85 2.80
C HIS A 94 -5.55 25.05 3.26
N GLU A 95 -5.35 25.52 4.46
CA GLU A 95 -4.03 25.76 5.07
C GLU A 95 -2.99 24.65 4.74
N GLY A 96 -1.73 24.81 5.09
CA GLY A 96 -0.64 23.89 4.71
C GLY A 96 -0.83 22.41 5.10
N PRO A 97 0.10 21.54 4.69
CA PRO A 97 -0.05 20.07 4.76
C PRO A 97 -0.24 19.51 6.17
N PHE A 98 0.20 20.21 7.19
CA PHE A 98 0.11 19.78 8.59
C PHE A 98 -0.78 20.71 9.44
N SER A 99 -1.70 21.42 8.82
CA SER A 99 -2.62 22.32 9.53
C SER A 99 -3.67 21.57 10.35
N GLY A 100 -4.12 20.41 9.91
CA GLY A 100 -5.20 19.66 10.53
C GLY A 100 -6.49 20.49 10.61
N VAL A 101 -6.79 21.29 9.59
CA VAL A 101 -8.01 22.10 9.56
C VAL A 101 -9.23 21.22 9.30
N ILE A 102 -10.32 21.51 10.02
CA ILE A 102 -11.63 20.90 9.77
C ILE A 102 -12.45 21.88 8.95
N ALA A 103 -12.68 21.57 7.69
CA ALA A 103 -13.45 22.38 6.75
C ALA A 103 -14.24 21.49 5.80
N ASP A 104 -15.40 21.96 5.34
CA ASP A 104 -16.27 21.25 4.39
C ASP A 104 -16.63 19.81 4.82
N GLY A 105 -16.76 19.56 6.12
CA GLY A 105 -17.05 18.25 6.69
C GLY A 105 -15.90 17.24 6.59
N ARG A 106 -14.66 17.71 6.43
CA ARG A 106 -13.44 16.89 6.29
C ARG A 106 -12.32 17.41 7.16
N VAL A 107 -11.41 16.50 7.52
CA VAL A 107 -10.12 16.85 8.11
C VAL A 107 -9.09 16.92 6.99
N TRP A 108 -8.47 18.08 6.82
CA TRP A 108 -7.50 18.34 5.76
C TRP A 108 -6.07 18.27 6.29
N GLY A 109 -5.21 17.62 5.51
CA GLY A 109 -3.78 17.56 5.75
C GLY A 109 -3.15 16.21 5.39
N ARG A 110 -1.82 16.18 5.33
CA ARG A 110 -1.03 14.97 5.08
C ARG A 110 -1.23 13.98 6.23
N GLY A 111 -1.52 12.70 5.92
CA GLY A 111 -1.80 11.67 6.92
C GLY A 111 -3.27 11.63 7.39
N SER A 112 -4.15 12.52 6.91
CA SER A 112 -5.57 12.47 7.30
C SER A 112 -6.30 11.25 6.73
N ILE A 113 -5.80 10.63 5.67
CA ILE A 113 -6.31 9.37 5.10
C ILE A 113 -5.28 8.26 5.33
N ASP A 114 -4.06 8.49 4.95
CA ASP A 114 -2.95 7.56 4.96
C ASP A 114 -1.90 8.02 5.99
N ASP A 115 -1.78 7.39 7.23
CA ASP A 115 -2.78 6.45 7.78
C ASP A 115 -3.17 6.82 9.22
N LYS A 116 -2.98 8.08 9.62
CA LYS A 116 -3.40 8.55 10.95
C LYS A 116 -4.90 8.40 11.19
N SER A 117 -5.73 8.29 10.13
CA SER A 117 -7.15 7.99 10.26
C SER A 117 -7.38 6.61 10.86
N SER A 118 -6.64 5.59 10.42
CA SER A 118 -6.74 4.25 11.00
C SER A 118 -6.17 4.22 12.41
N VAL A 119 -5.04 4.92 12.66
CA VAL A 119 -4.48 5.05 14.02
C VAL A 119 -5.54 5.60 14.99
N ILE A 120 -6.11 6.75 14.68
CA ILE A 120 -7.11 7.40 15.53
C ILE A 120 -8.38 6.55 15.63
N GLY A 121 -8.85 5.97 14.51
CA GLY A 121 -10.03 5.10 14.49
C GLY A 121 -9.89 3.85 15.36
N LEU A 122 -8.73 3.20 15.33
CA LEU A 122 -8.43 2.04 16.16
C LEU A 122 -8.31 2.44 17.65
N MET A 123 -7.57 3.51 17.95
CA MET A 123 -7.44 4.02 19.33
C MET A 123 -8.80 4.41 19.92
N GLU A 124 -9.66 5.12 19.17
CA GLU A 124 -11.05 5.45 19.56
C GLU A 124 -11.88 4.20 19.83
N THR A 125 -11.74 3.19 18.98
CA THR A 125 -12.50 1.94 19.10
C THR A 125 -12.08 1.17 20.35
N PHE A 126 -10.78 1.04 20.58
CA PHE A 126 -10.26 0.33 21.74
C PHE A 126 -10.64 1.06 23.04
N GLU A 127 -10.47 2.40 23.09
CA GLU A 127 -10.85 3.22 24.25
C GLU A 127 -12.35 3.08 24.57
N LEU A 128 -13.23 3.17 23.53
CA LEU A 128 -14.68 3.00 23.67
C LEU A 128 -15.04 1.62 24.26
N LEU A 129 -14.49 0.57 23.67
CA LEU A 129 -14.78 -0.80 24.11
C LEU A 129 -14.30 -1.03 25.56
N LEU A 130 -13.19 -0.41 25.96
CA LEU A 130 -12.71 -0.44 27.34
C LEU A 130 -13.63 0.33 28.29
N GLU A 131 -14.15 1.50 27.89
CA GLU A 131 -15.16 2.26 28.63
C GLU A 131 -16.44 1.43 28.87
N GLU A 132 -16.88 0.72 27.84
CA GLU A 132 -18.06 -0.16 27.89
C GLU A 132 -17.83 -1.46 28.65
N GLY A 133 -16.61 -1.72 29.11
CA GLY A 133 -16.26 -2.94 29.84
C GLY A 133 -16.24 -4.20 28.96
N PHE A 134 -16.09 -4.02 27.64
CA PHE A 134 -15.98 -5.15 26.72
C PHE A 134 -14.76 -6.01 27.06
N GLN A 135 -14.95 -7.32 27.00
CA GLN A 135 -13.86 -8.29 27.12
C GLN A 135 -13.78 -9.14 25.87
N PRO A 136 -12.68 -9.06 25.09
CA PRO A 136 -12.57 -9.80 23.86
C PRO A 136 -12.54 -11.31 24.10
N PRO A 137 -13.11 -12.11 23.17
CA PRO A 137 -13.14 -13.58 23.30
C PRO A 137 -11.77 -14.23 23.08
N ARG A 138 -10.81 -13.52 22.54
CA ARG A 138 -9.41 -13.89 22.28
C ARG A 138 -8.51 -12.66 22.43
N ASP A 139 -7.23 -12.85 22.48
CA ASP A 139 -6.29 -11.72 22.53
C ASP A 139 -6.42 -10.86 21.27
N LEU A 140 -6.50 -9.54 21.50
CA LEU A 140 -6.41 -8.54 20.44
C LEU A 140 -5.07 -7.82 20.58
N TRP A 141 -4.44 -7.60 19.46
CA TRP A 141 -3.20 -6.84 19.38
C TRP A 141 -3.41 -5.63 18.48
N LEU A 142 -2.81 -4.52 18.85
CA LEU A 142 -2.73 -3.31 18.05
C LEU A 142 -1.25 -2.92 17.94
N ALA A 143 -0.74 -2.79 16.74
CA ALA A 143 0.63 -2.36 16.49
C ALA A 143 0.66 -1.16 15.55
N LEU A 144 1.47 -0.14 15.90
CA LEU A 144 1.60 1.09 15.13
C LEU A 144 3.01 1.20 14.56
N GLY A 145 3.12 1.22 13.22
CA GLY A 145 4.36 1.47 12.49
C GLY A 145 4.74 2.96 12.47
N PHE A 146 6.02 3.25 12.27
CA PHE A 146 6.51 4.63 12.21
C PHE A 146 7.38 4.92 10.96
N ASP A 147 7.54 3.94 10.07
CA ASP A 147 8.35 4.04 8.86
C ASP A 147 7.79 3.19 7.70
N GLU A 148 6.45 3.05 7.64
CA GLU A 148 5.77 2.26 6.62
C GLU A 148 6.08 2.80 5.22
N GLU A 149 5.97 4.10 5.03
CA GLU A 149 6.16 4.84 3.78
C GLU A 149 7.58 4.69 3.17
N VAL A 150 8.50 4.16 3.98
CA VAL A 150 9.89 3.87 3.60
C VAL A 150 10.27 2.39 3.81
N ASN A 151 9.31 1.48 3.61
CA ASN A 151 9.42 0.02 3.67
C ASN A 151 9.48 -0.61 5.08
N GLY A 152 9.16 0.10 6.14
CA GLY A 152 8.96 -0.45 7.49
C GLY A 152 10.16 -1.15 8.13
N ARG A 153 11.40 -0.79 7.75
CA ARG A 153 12.62 -1.50 8.21
C ARG A 153 12.83 -1.44 9.70
N HIS A 154 12.50 -0.31 10.31
CA HIS A 154 12.72 -0.04 11.72
C HIS A 154 11.45 -0.21 12.56
N GLY A 155 10.27 -0.13 11.94
CA GLY A 155 8.95 -0.35 12.53
C GLY A 155 8.40 -1.74 12.24
N ALA A 156 7.66 -1.91 11.15
CA ALA A 156 6.90 -3.14 10.83
C ALA A 156 7.78 -4.40 10.83
N GLN A 157 8.97 -4.37 10.21
CA GLN A 157 9.86 -5.54 10.19
C GLN A 157 10.36 -5.92 11.59
N LYS A 158 10.59 -4.93 12.47
CA LYS A 158 10.99 -5.20 13.87
C LYS A 158 9.82 -5.73 14.70
N ILE A 159 8.60 -5.24 14.45
CA ILE A 159 7.38 -5.78 15.06
C ILE A 159 7.21 -7.25 14.67
N VAL A 160 7.35 -7.59 13.38
CA VAL A 160 7.24 -8.98 12.90
C VAL A 160 8.29 -9.85 13.56
N SER A 161 9.56 -9.44 13.55
CA SER A 161 10.65 -10.20 14.21
C SER A 161 10.36 -10.43 15.70
N TRP A 162 9.81 -9.43 16.39
CA TRP A 162 9.45 -9.55 17.80
C TRP A 162 8.30 -10.57 18.01
N PHE A 163 7.27 -10.58 17.15
CA PHE A 163 6.22 -11.59 17.20
C PHE A 163 6.72 -12.99 16.91
N GLU A 164 7.65 -13.14 15.94
CA GLU A 164 8.29 -14.42 15.61
C GLU A 164 9.10 -14.96 16.79
N GLU A 165 9.92 -14.12 17.45
CA GLU A 165 10.67 -14.47 18.65
C GLU A 165 9.76 -14.93 19.81
N LYS A 166 8.55 -14.38 19.90
CA LYS A 166 7.53 -14.75 20.90
C LYS A 166 6.72 -15.98 20.50
N GLY A 167 6.86 -16.48 19.26
CA GLY A 167 6.07 -17.57 18.73
C GLY A 167 4.58 -17.22 18.56
N ILE A 168 4.26 -15.94 18.38
CA ILE A 168 2.87 -15.46 18.24
C ILE A 168 2.47 -15.53 16.78
N CYS A 169 1.43 -16.34 16.50
CA CYS A 169 0.82 -16.45 15.17
C CYS A 169 -0.62 -15.96 15.24
N PHE A 170 -1.00 -15.12 14.29
CA PHE A 170 -2.33 -14.51 14.22
C PHE A 170 -3.27 -15.32 13.33
N GLU A 171 -4.56 -15.39 13.71
CA GLU A 171 -5.62 -15.91 12.85
C GLU A 171 -5.93 -14.95 11.70
N CYS A 172 -5.87 -13.65 12.00
CA CYS A 172 -6.15 -12.58 11.06
C CYS A 172 -5.30 -11.36 11.41
N VAL A 173 -4.81 -10.71 10.39
CA VAL A 173 -4.18 -9.38 10.46
C VAL A 173 -5.08 -8.43 9.68
N LEU A 174 -5.53 -7.36 10.33
CA LEU A 174 -6.24 -6.25 9.71
C LEU A 174 -5.27 -5.08 9.62
N ASP A 175 -4.98 -4.67 8.41
CA ASP A 175 -4.11 -3.57 8.06
C ASP A 175 -4.89 -2.44 7.39
N GLU A 176 -4.22 -1.39 7.00
CA GLU A 176 -4.79 -0.30 6.23
C GLU A 176 -5.26 -0.73 4.84
N GLY A 177 -5.85 0.20 4.12
CA GLY A 177 -6.35 0.00 2.77
C GLY A 177 -7.79 -0.50 2.75
N GLY A 178 -8.46 -0.10 1.72
CA GLY A 178 -9.89 -0.29 1.59
C GLY A 178 -10.65 0.99 1.90
N ALA A 179 -11.83 1.08 1.35
CA ALA A 179 -12.72 2.24 1.54
C ALA A 179 -14.17 1.84 1.37
N VAL A 180 -15.05 2.59 2.00
CA VAL A 180 -16.46 2.59 1.64
C VAL A 180 -16.65 3.60 0.51
N SER A 181 -16.90 3.13 -0.70
CA SER A 181 -17.05 3.96 -1.89
C SER A 181 -18.49 3.96 -2.43
N ASP A 182 -18.80 4.95 -3.24
CA ASP A 182 -20.06 4.98 -3.97
C ASP A 182 -20.11 3.84 -5.00
N GLY A 183 -21.04 2.92 -4.80
CA GLY A 183 -21.23 1.76 -5.68
C GLY A 183 -21.67 2.13 -7.11
N SER A 184 -22.16 3.35 -7.34
CA SER A 184 -22.60 3.81 -8.67
C SER A 184 -21.49 3.72 -9.72
N MET A 185 -20.24 3.87 -9.32
CA MET A 185 -19.05 3.70 -10.19
C MET A 185 -18.94 2.31 -10.82
N ILE A 186 -19.52 1.31 -10.19
CA ILE A 186 -19.56 -0.09 -10.66
C ILE A 186 -20.99 -0.57 -10.94
N GLY A 187 -21.96 0.35 -10.99
CA GLY A 187 -23.37 0.05 -11.30
C GLY A 187 -24.19 -0.49 -10.13
N ILE A 188 -23.72 -0.34 -8.89
CA ILE A 188 -24.42 -0.69 -7.66
C ILE A 188 -24.96 0.60 -7.03
N LYS A 189 -26.21 0.56 -6.53
CA LYS A 189 -26.86 1.74 -5.94
C LYS A 189 -26.43 2.01 -4.50
N GLU A 190 -26.07 0.97 -3.79
CA GLU A 190 -25.68 1.02 -2.40
C GLU A 190 -24.18 1.34 -2.25
N PRO A 191 -23.73 1.94 -1.14
CA PRO A 191 -22.32 2.05 -0.82
C PRO A 191 -21.65 0.67 -0.76
N VAL A 192 -20.42 0.58 -1.26
CA VAL A 192 -19.64 -0.66 -1.30
C VAL A 192 -18.40 -0.53 -0.42
N ALA A 193 -18.34 -1.35 0.63
CA ALA A 193 -17.12 -1.51 1.40
C ALA A 193 -16.16 -2.46 0.66
N VAL A 194 -15.01 -1.96 0.30
CA VAL A 194 -13.94 -2.75 -0.33
C VAL A 194 -12.96 -3.21 0.74
N ILE A 195 -12.82 -4.52 0.87
CA ILE A 195 -11.84 -5.15 1.78
C ILE A 195 -10.75 -5.79 0.93
N GLY A 196 -9.51 -5.31 1.08
CA GLY A 196 -8.34 -5.90 0.44
C GLY A 196 -8.03 -7.26 1.09
N LEU A 197 -8.00 -8.33 0.31
CA LEU A 197 -7.63 -9.67 0.79
C LEU A 197 -6.22 -10.09 0.34
N ALA A 198 -5.62 -9.32 -0.55
CA ALA A 198 -4.28 -9.54 -1.06
C ALA A 198 -3.77 -8.26 -1.69
N GLU A 199 -2.50 -8.01 -1.52
CA GLU A 199 -1.77 -6.95 -2.16
C GLU A 199 -0.76 -7.50 -3.16
N LYS A 200 -0.45 -6.73 -4.20
CA LYS A 200 0.61 -7.07 -5.14
C LYS A 200 1.96 -6.73 -4.52
N ALA A 201 2.88 -7.68 -4.56
CA ALA A 201 4.25 -7.39 -4.18
C ALA A 201 4.85 -6.32 -5.10
N SER A 202 5.61 -5.39 -4.54
CA SER A 202 6.32 -4.33 -5.25
C SER A 202 7.80 -4.67 -5.34
N ALA A 203 8.40 -4.46 -6.51
CA ALA A 203 9.83 -4.55 -6.72
C ALA A 203 10.28 -3.59 -7.83
N SER A 204 11.49 -3.07 -7.72
CA SER A 204 12.10 -2.27 -8.80
C SER A 204 13.33 -2.97 -9.31
N TYR A 205 13.50 -2.99 -10.62
CA TYR A 205 14.64 -3.58 -11.31
C TYR A 205 15.25 -2.59 -12.28
N GLU A 206 16.56 -2.57 -12.32
CA GLU A 206 17.32 -1.84 -13.32
C GLU A 206 17.72 -2.79 -14.44
N PHE A 207 17.51 -2.35 -15.68
CA PHE A 207 17.90 -3.05 -16.90
C PHE A 207 19.01 -2.25 -17.55
N VAL A 208 20.20 -2.86 -17.67
CA VAL A 208 21.39 -2.23 -18.21
C VAL A 208 21.65 -2.79 -19.62
N PHE A 209 21.71 -1.90 -20.60
CA PHE A 209 21.96 -2.21 -22.01
C PHE A 209 23.33 -1.69 -22.40
N THR A 210 24.19 -2.57 -22.88
CA THR A 210 25.53 -2.23 -23.34
C THR A 210 25.59 -2.11 -24.86
N GLY A 211 26.40 -1.18 -25.35
CA GLY A 211 26.63 -0.95 -26.77
C GLY A 211 28.05 -0.51 -27.04
N GLU A 212 28.37 -0.29 -28.29
CA GLU A 212 29.65 0.24 -28.71
C GLU A 212 29.72 1.75 -28.40
N GLU A 213 30.77 2.14 -27.70
CA GLU A 213 31.08 3.54 -27.42
C GLU A 213 31.81 4.16 -28.61
N GLY A 214 31.50 5.43 -28.93
CA GLY A 214 32.14 6.07 -30.06
C GLY A 214 31.63 7.46 -30.40
N HIS A 215 32.08 7.98 -31.53
CA HIS A 215 31.66 9.27 -32.05
C HIS A 215 30.34 9.15 -32.84
N SER A 216 29.43 10.11 -32.64
CA SER A 216 28.10 10.12 -33.27
C SER A 216 28.11 10.14 -34.81
N SER A 217 29.24 10.47 -35.47
CA SER A 217 29.36 10.48 -36.93
C SER A 217 29.49 9.11 -37.57
N THR A 218 29.83 8.08 -36.79
CA THR A 218 30.02 6.69 -37.25
C THR A 218 29.26 5.71 -36.35
N PRO A 219 27.92 5.81 -36.29
CA PRO A 219 27.14 4.99 -35.39
C PRO A 219 27.09 3.53 -35.81
N PRO A 220 27.13 2.56 -34.89
CA PRO A 220 26.81 1.17 -35.16
C PRO A 220 25.33 1.00 -35.57
N ALA A 221 24.96 -0.18 -36.06
CA ALA A 221 23.58 -0.48 -36.42
C ALA A 221 22.60 -0.32 -35.23
N HIS A 222 23.08 -0.67 -34.04
CA HIS A 222 22.34 -0.51 -32.79
C HIS A 222 23.24 0.06 -31.67
N THR A 223 22.75 1.07 -30.98
CA THR A 223 23.40 1.66 -29.83
C THR A 223 22.79 1.10 -28.54
N SER A 224 23.45 1.30 -27.38
CA SER A 224 22.88 0.94 -26.07
C SER A 224 21.49 1.55 -25.86
N ARG A 225 21.28 2.81 -26.30
CA ARG A 225 19.97 3.49 -26.26
C ARG A 225 18.96 2.87 -27.19
N GLY A 226 19.39 2.38 -28.36
CA GLY A 226 18.54 1.67 -29.32
C GLY A 226 18.00 0.37 -28.73
N TYR A 227 18.86 -0.42 -28.08
CA TYR A 227 18.45 -1.63 -27.37
C TYR A 227 17.47 -1.33 -26.21
N MET A 228 17.75 -0.32 -25.40
CA MET A 228 16.83 0.11 -24.33
C MET A 228 15.47 0.51 -24.88
N ALA A 229 15.42 1.31 -25.93
CA ALA A 229 14.17 1.75 -26.55
C ALA A 229 13.37 0.58 -27.12
N GLU A 230 14.04 -0.37 -27.81
CA GLU A 230 13.43 -1.58 -28.34
C GLU A 230 12.87 -2.47 -27.23
N PHE A 231 13.61 -2.63 -26.12
CA PHE A 231 13.18 -3.38 -24.94
C PHE A 231 11.90 -2.80 -24.36
N ILE A 232 11.88 -1.51 -24.04
CA ILE A 232 10.72 -0.81 -23.48
C ILE A 232 9.53 -0.94 -24.42
N TYR A 233 9.70 -0.65 -25.71
CA TYR A 233 8.64 -0.72 -26.70
C TYR A 233 8.02 -2.13 -26.79
N LYS A 234 8.85 -3.17 -26.85
CA LYS A 234 8.38 -4.55 -26.91
C LYS A 234 7.70 -4.98 -25.63
N ALA A 235 8.28 -4.63 -24.46
CA ALA A 235 7.70 -4.95 -23.16
C ALA A 235 6.28 -4.37 -23.01
N GLU A 236 6.09 -3.09 -23.30
CA GLU A 236 4.78 -2.45 -23.20
C GLU A 236 3.72 -3.05 -24.13
N ARG A 237 4.11 -3.58 -25.27
CA ARG A 237 3.20 -4.28 -26.21
C ARG A 237 2.87 -5.70 -25.79
N HIS A 238 3.64 -6.29 -24.90
CA HIS A 238 3.46 -7.67 -24.43
C HIS A 238 3.27 -7.70 -22.91
N PRO A 239 2.16 -7.15 -22.40
CA PRO A 239 1.88 -7.18 -20.97
C PRO A 239 1.74 -8.63 -20.48
N MET A 240 1.93 -8.83 -19.15
CA MET A 240 1.74 -10.13 -18.51
C MET A 240 0.37 -10.73 -18.84
N PRO A 241 0.28 -12.06 -18.97
CA PRO A 241 -0.99 -12.75 -19.22
C PRO A 241 -2.01 -12.47 -18.11
N ALA A 242 -3.25 -12.17 -18.50
CA ALA A 242 -4.33 -11.98 -17.53
C ALA A 242 -4.90 -13.33 -17.07
N ARG A 243 -5.10 -13.48 -15.75
CA ARG A 243 -5.68 -14.66 -15.11
C ARG A 243 -6.68 -14.25 -14.03
N LEU A 244 -7.62 -15.13 -13.74
CA LEU A 244 -8.59 -14.95 -12.68
C LEU A 244 -8.03 -15.58 -11.39
N THR A 245 -7.63 -14.76 -10.45
CA THR A 245 -7.22 -15.22 -9.11
C THR A 245 -8.46 -15.60 -8.27
N GLU A 246 -8.27 -16.37 -7.22
CA GLU A 246 -9.35 -16.73 -6.30
C GLU A 246 -9.94 -15.48 -5.62
N THR A 247 -9.11 -14.52 -5.26
CA THR A 247 -9.53 -13.24 -4.66
C THR A 247 -10.45 -12.47 -5.60
N VAL A 248 -10.06 -12.30 -6.86
CA VAL A 248 -10.90 -11.61 -7.86
C VAL A 248 -12.18 -12.41 -8.15
N GLU A 249 -12.11 -13.73 -8.18
CA GLU A 249 -13.30 -14.57 -8.33
C GLU A 249 -14.29 -14.35 -7.18
N LYS A 250 -13.82 -14.34 -5.92
CA LYS A 250 -14.64 -14.06 -4.74
C LYS A 250 -15.26 -12.66 -4.81
N MET A 251 -14.48 -11.66 -5.17
CA MET A 251 -14.96 -10.28 -5.36
C MET A 251 -16.11 -10.22 -6.38
N LEU A 252 -15.91 -10.80 -7.58
CA LEU A 252 -16.94 -10.81 -8.63
C LEU A 252 -18.22 -11.52 -8.19
N LYS A 253 -18.09 -12.63 -7.44
CA LYS A 253 -19.25 -13.36 -6.88
C LYS A 253 -19.97 -12.54 -5.81
N SER A 254 -19.24 -11.78 -4.98
CA SER A 254 -19.83 -10.97 -3.91
C SER A 254 -20.66 -9.81 -4.45
N ILE A 255 -20.24 -9.18 -5.54
CA ILE A 255 -21.00 -8.11 -6.18
C ILE A 255 -22.14 -8.61 -7.07
N ALA A 256 -22.12 -9.87 -7.51
CA ALA A 256 -23.09 -10.45 -8.44
C ALA A 256 -24.58 -10.27 -8.03
N PRO A 257 -24.98 -10.41 -6.74
CA PRO A 257 -26.37 -10.21 -6.31
C PRO A 257 -26.89 -8.79 -6.51
N TYR A 258 -25.99 -7.81 -6.51
CA TYR A 258 -26.33 -6.38 -6.62
C TYR A 258 -26.30 -5.87 -8.07
N MET A 259 -25.81 -6.68 -9.00
CA MET A 259 -25.73 -6.32 -10.41
C MET A 259 -27.04 -6.65 -11.16
N PRO A 260 -27.56 -5.74 -12.01
CA PRO A 260 -28.82 -5.96 -12.69
C PRO A 260 -28.74 -7.03 -13.79
N GLY A 261 -29.83 -7.80 -13.91
CA GLY A 261 -30.10 -8.67 -15.06
C GLY A 261 -29.03 -9.70 -15.35
N ILE A 262 -28.66 -9.82 -16.62
CA ILE A 262 -27.70 -10.83 -17.10
C ILE A 262 -26.28 -10.64 -16.55
N GLN A 263 -25.90 -9.41 -16.18
CA GLN A 263 -24.57 -9.13 -15.60
C GLN A 263 -24.40 -9.87 -14.28
N GLY A 264 -25.37 -9.81 -13.37
CA GLY A 264 -25.35 -10.53 -12.12
C GLY A 264 -25.26 -12.05 -12.32
N TRP A 265 -25.97 -12.59 -13.32
CA TRP A 265 -25.91 -14.02 -13.64
C TRP A 265 -24.52 -14.46 -14.14
N ILE A 266 -23.88 -13.65 -14.99
CA ILE A 266 -22.51 -13.90 -15.47
C ILE A 266 -21.51 -13.87 -14.30
N LEU A 267 -21.63 -12.88 -13.41
CA LEU A 267 -20.71 -12.72 -12.28
C LEU A 267 -20.85 -13.80 -11.19
N LYS A 268 -21.96 -14.53 -11.14
CA LYS A 268 -22.10 -15.71 -10.28
C LYS A 268 -21.21 -16.89 -10.69
N LYS A 269 -20.79 -16.94 -11.98
CA LYS A 269 -19.93 -18.01 -12.53
C LYS A 269 -18.73 -17.43 -13.28
N PRO A 270 -17.86 -16.64 -12.61
CA PRO A 270 -16.84 -15.85 -13.29
C PRO A 270 -15.79 -16.74 -13.97
N ARG A 271 -15.44 -17.92 -13.46
CA ARG A 271 -14.51 -18.85 -14.13
C ARG A 271 -15.04 -19.31 -15.49
N PHE A 272 -16.31 -19.67 -15.56
CA PHE A 272 -16.94 -20.12 -16.81
C PHE A 272 -16.98 -18.99 -17.86
N PHE A 273 -17.32 -17.78 -17.43
CA PHE A 273 -17.42 -16.61 -18.30
C PHE A 273 -16.12 -15.81 -18.40
N PHE A 274 -15.00 -16.32 -17.89
CA PHE A 274 -13.73 -15.57 -17.87
C PHE A 274 -13.27 -15.09 -19.26
N PRO A 275 -13.38 -15.87 -20.35
CA PRO A 275 -13.00 -15.37 -21.68
C PRO A 275 -13.74 -14.09 -22.08
N LEU A 276 -15.03 -13.99 -21.77
CA LEU A 276 -15.86 -12.80 -21.99
C LEU A 276 -15.51 -11.67 -21.03
N LEU A 277 -15.45 -11.96 -19.74
CA LEU A 277 -15.13 -11.00 -18.69
C LEU A 277 -13.72 -10.41 -18.88
N LYS A 278 -12.75 -11.21 -19.28
CA LYS A 278 -11.39 -10.78 -19.57
C LYS A 278 -11.38 -9.64 -20.60
N GLY A 279 -12.15 -9.79 -21.70
CA GLY A 279 -12.23 -8.76 -22.75
C GLY A 279 -12.82 -7.43 -22.26
N ILE A 280 -13.73 -7.47 -21.27
CA ILE A 280 -14.33 -6.30 -20.68
C ILE A 280 -13.40 -5.67 -19.63
N LEU A 281 -12.90 -6.48 -18.70
CA LEU A 281 -12.08 -6.03 -17.59
C LEU A 281 -10.72 -5.46 -18.02
N LEU A 282 -10.15 -5.94 -19.12
CA LEU A 282 -8.89 -5.42 -19.68
C LEU A 282 -9.01 -4.05 -20.34
N LYS A 283 -10.22 -3.53 -20.58
CA LYS A 283 -10.41 -2.20 -21.17
C LYS A 283 -10.19 -1.07 -20.16
N ASN A 284 -10.38 -1.34 -18.88
CA ASN A 284 -10.13 -0.37 -17.81
C ASN A 284 -8.80 -0.70 -17.11
N LYS A 285 -7.96 0.30 -16.89
CA LYS A 285 -6.61 0.15 -16.29
C LYS A 285 -6.66 -0.47 -14.88
N GLN A 286 -7.64 -0.06 -14.06
CA GLN A 286 -7.79 -0.54 -12.70
C GLN A 286 -8.18 -2.03 -12.66
N THR A 287 -9.21 -2.42 -13.43
CA THR A 287 -9.64 -3.83 -13.49
C THR A 287 -8.62 -4.71 -14.21
N ALA A 288 -7.90 -4.19 -15.21
CA ALA A 288 -6.81 -4.91 -15.86
C ALA A 288 -5.68 -5.23 -14.86
N ALA A 289 -5.36 -4.28 -13.97
CA ALA A 289 -4.36 -4.47 -12.92
C ALA A 289 -4.74 -5.56 -11.91
N LEU A 290 -6.02 -5.84 -11.69
CA LEU A 290 -6.48 -6.94 -10.83
C LEU A 290 -6.24 -8.32 -11.44
N LEU A 291 -6.06 -8.40 -12.76
CA LEU A 291 -5.99 -9.67 -13.49
C LEU A 291 -4.57 -10.09 -13.88
N ARG A 292 -3.56 -9.25 -13.72
CA ARG A 292 -2.18 -9.55 -14.14
C ARG A 292 -1.14 -8.80 -13.32
N SER A 293 0.07 -9.34 -13.25
CA SER A 293 1.23 -8.56 -12.84
C SER A 293 1.45 -7.41 -13.82
N THR A 294 1.91 -6.29 -13.33
CA THR A 294 2.17 -5.10 -14.12
C THR A 294 3.60 -4.63 -13.92
N PHE A 295 4.15 -4.01 -14.94
CA PHE A 295 5.42 -3.32 -14.89
C PHE A 295 5.28 -1.97 -15.57
N ALA A 296 6.03 -1.00 -15.08
CA ALA A 296 6.07 0.35 -15.64
C ALA A 296 7.51 0.86 -15.61
N PHE A 297 7.99 1.37 -16.73
CA PHE A 297 9.31 1.98 -16.80
C PHE A 297 9.21 3.41 -16.30
N THR A 298 9.84 3.68 -15.16
CA THR A 298 9.67 4.95 -14.42
C THR A 298 10.87 5.86 -14.52
N MET A 299 12.04 5.30 -14.77
CA MET A 299 13.29 6.07 -14.86
C MET A 299 14.13 5.58 -16.04
N SER A 300 14.92 6.45 -16.64
CA SER A 300 15.94 6.09 -17.63
C SER A 300 17.10 7.10 -17.65
N SER A 301 18.30 6.61 -17.90
CA SER A 301 19.49 7.43 -18.04
C SER A 301 20.43 6.88 -19.11
N SER A 302 21.08 7.76 -19.87
CA SER A 302 22.09 7.38 -20.87
C SER A 302 22.75 8.61 -21.46
N GLY A 303 24.07 8.54 -21.67
CA GLY A 303 24.87 9.55 -22.37
C GLY A 303 25.06 10.85 -21.59
N SER A 304 26.17 11.53 -21.84
CA SER A 304 26.56 12.79 -21.18
C SER A 304 26.83 13.95 -22.18
N ALA A 305 26.98 13.62 -23.48
CA ALA A 305 27.28 14.62 -24.50
C ALA A 305 26.59 14.28 -25.83
N PRO A 306 26.17 15.27 -26.64
CA PRO A 306 25.40 15.07 -27.86
C PRO A 306 26.17 14.40 -29.01
N ASN A 307 27.48 14.42 -28.97
CA ASN A 307 28.37 13.89 -30.00
C ASN A 307 29.05 12.55 -29.61
N VAL A 308 28.69 11.97 -28.46
CA VAL A 308 29.28 10.72 -27.95
C VAL A 308 28.19 9.65 -27.84
N LEU A 309 28.48 8.47 -28.38
CA LEU A 309 27.64 7.30 -28.21
C LEU A 309 27.91 6.69 -26.82
N PRO A 310 26.91 6.56 -25.96
CA PRO A 310 27.12 6.00 -24.63
C PRO A 310 27.34 4.49 -24.71
N LYS A 311 28.29 4.01 -23.91
CA LYS A 311 28.52 2.57 -23.70
C LYS A 311 27.33 1.88 -23.08
N GLU A 312 26.64 2.60 -22.17
CA GLU A 312 25.53 2.04 -21.39
C GLU A 312 24.27 2.92 -21.47
N ALA A 313 23.13 2.27 -21.43
CA ALA A 313 21.83 2.88 -21.18
C ALA A 313 21.12 2.06 -20.12
N VAL A 314 20.47 2.74 -19.17
CA VAL A 314 19.80 2.12 -18.03
C VAL A 314 18.35 2.54 -18.01
N CYS A 315 17.44 1.62 -17.77
CA CYS A 315 16.07 1.95 -17.40
C CYS A 315 15.63 1.18 -16.15
N THR A 316 14.81 1.82 -15.33
CA THR A 316 14.23 1.21 -14.13
C THR A 316 12.76 0.89 -14.38
N ALA A 317 12.36 -0.35 -14.13
CA ALA A 317 10.95 -0.75 -14.12
C ALA A 317 10.49 -1.03 -12.69
N ASN A 318 9.36 -0.45 -12.31
CA ASN A 318 8.62 -0.83 -11.10
C ASN A 318 7.63 -1.95 -11.47
N LEU A 319 7.76 -3.07 -10.77
CA LEU A 319 6.93 -4.26 -10.94
C LEU A 319 5.89 -4.32 -9.81
N ARG A 320 4.66 -4.67 -10.18
CA ARG A 320 3.61 -5.04 -9.23
C ARG A 320 3.16 -6.47 -9.53
N VAL A 321 3.61 -7.38 -8.69
CA VAL A 321 3.50 -8.82 -8.91
C VAL A 321 2.21 -9.36 -8.34
N LEU A 322 1.41 -10.02 -9.18
CA LEU A 322 0.11 -10.58 -8.81
C LEU A 322 0.29 -11.80 -7.89
N GLN A 323 -0.60 -11.96 -6.94
CA GLN A 323 -0.63 -13.11 -6.03
C GLN A 323 -0.49 -14.45 -6.78
N GLY A 324 0.51 -15.26 -6.38
CA GLY A 324 0.84 -16.56 -6.99
C GLY A 324 1.73 -16.46 -8.24
N GLU A 325 2.31 -15.30 -8.50
CA GLU A 325 3.44 -15.07 -9.39
C GLU A 325 4.63 -14.57 -8.58
N THR A 326 5.81 -14.62 -9.16
CA THR A 326 7.06 -14.14 -8.58
C THR A 326 7.67 -13.05 -9.45
N THR A 327 8.62 -12.30 -8.92
CA THR A 327 9.41 -11.35 -9.74
C THR A 327 10.15 -12.08 -10.86
N ALA A 328 10.63 -13.29 -10.59
CA ALA A 328 11.30 -14.13 -11.60
C ALA A 328 10.37 -14.45 -12.78
N ASP A 329 9.08 -14.70 -12.55
CA ASP A 329 8.11 -14.94 -13.64
C ASP A 329 7.95 -13.70 -14.53
N VAL A 330 7.94 -12.50 -13.92
CA VAL A 330 7.84 -11.24 -14.67
C VAL A 330 9.11 -10.99 -15.48
N LEU A 331 10.29 -11.19 -14.89
CA LEU A 331 11.57 -11.04 -15.58
C LEU A 331 11.71 -12.04 -16.76
N GLN A 332 11.34 -13.29 -16.55
CA GLN A 332 11.33 -14.30 -17.61
C GLN A 332 10.37 -13.93 -18.75
N HIS A 333 9.20 -13.38 -18.42
CA HIS A 333 8.26 -12.89 -19.42
C HIS A 333 8.87 -11.74 -20.25
N LEU A 334 9.52 -10.78 -19.60
CA LEU A 334 10.19 -9.66 -20.26
C LEU A 334 11.32 -10.16 -21.19
N GLU A 335 12.18 -11.05 -20.71
CA GLU A 335 13.25 -11.67 -21.50
C GLU A 335 12.69 -12.36 -22.75
N LYS A 336 11.69 -13.23 -22.57
CA LYS A 336 11.08 -14.00 -23.65
C LYS A 336 10.37 -13.13 -24.68
N THR A 337 9.69 -12.06 -24.25
CA THR A 337 8.86 -11.26 -25.16
C THR A 337 9.63 -10.15 -25.86
N THR A 338 10.68 -9.64 -25.24
CA THR A 338 11.52 -8.60 -25.83
C THR A 338 12.63 -9.19 -26.68
N GLY A 339 13.26 -10.26 -26.22
CA GLY A 339 14.42 -10.87 -26.86
C GLY A 339 15.64 -9.93 -26.96
N VAL A 340 15.65 -8.84 -26.16
CA VAL A 340 16.73 -7.86 -26.14
C VAL A 340 17.69 -8.20 -25.00
N PRO A 341 18.98 -8.40 -25.25
CA PRO A 341 19.95 -8.72 -24.21
C PRO A 341 20.14 -7.53 -23.27
N CYS A 342 20.03 -7.76 -21.96
CA CYS A 342 20.31 -6.80 -20.90
C CYS A 342 20.83 -7.52 -19.65
N GLN A 343 21.47 -6.76 -18.76
CA GLN A 343 21.77 -7.20 -17.41
C GLN A 343 20.67 -6.64 -16.49
N VAL A 344 20.29 -7.41 -15.47
CA VAL A 344 19.23 -7.09 -14.51
C VAL A 344 19.80 -7.10 -13.09
#